data_8695ba99e6de813391e1aeb5e62e9ba2
#
_entry.id   8695ba99e6de813391e1aeb5e62e9ba2
#
_cell.length_a   1.000
_cell.length_b   1.000
_cell.length_c   1.000
_cell.angle_alpha   90.00
_cell.angle_beta   90.00
_cell.angle_gamma   90.00
#
_symmetry.space_group_name_H-M   'P 1'
#
loop_
_entity.id
_entity.type
_entity.pdbx_description
1 polymer ?
#
loop_
_entity_poly.entity_id
_entity_poly.type
_entity_poly.pdbx_seq_one_letter_code
_entity_poly.pdbx_strand_id
1 'polypeptide(L)'
;MKKTIWITGGSTGIGKALAIKFANEGWNVAISARRENLLKEISEKFENIYDFSLDVTNKNYCKIIFGKILEKFGGVDICFFSTGTWDPKKEKDIDVEQIANVFRVNFFGTVNSIKAVEQYYKDKKDGAIVIV
;
A
#
# COMPACT_ATOMS: atom_id res chain seq x y z
N MET A 1 12.83 19.60 0.59
CA MET A 1 12.55 18.28 1.20
C MET A 1 11.98 17.34 0.17
N LYS A 2 12.40 16.08 0.22
CA LYS A 2 11.83 15.06 -0.66
C LYS A 2 10.36 14.79 -0.30
N LYS A 3 9.54 14.66 -1.32
CA LYS A 3 8.15 14.17 -1.15
C LYS A 3 8.14 12.66 -0.91
N THR A 4 7.11 12.20 -0.24
CA THR A 4 6.96 10.79 0.12
C THR A 4 5.63 10.24 -0.40
N ILE A 5 5.68 9.05 -0.99
CA ILE A 5 4.49 8.28 -1.38
C ILE A 5 4.47 6.94 -0.65
N TRP A 6 3.30 6.53 -0.17
CA TRP A 6 3.06 5.19 0.35
C TRP A 6 2.16 4.42 -0.61
N ILE A 7 2.62 3.24 -1.05
CA ILE A 7 1.93 2.39 -2.01
C ILE A 7 1.63 1.05 -1.36
N THR A 8 0.35 0.71 -1.20
CA THR A 8 -0.05 -0.66 -0.88
C THR A 8 -0.21 -1.45 -2.18
N GLY A 9 0.00 -2.76 -2.13
CA GLY A 9 0.07 -3.57 -3.35
C GLY A 9 1.32 -3.26 -4.19
N GLY A 10 2.40 -2.84 -3.51
CA GLY A 10 3.62 -2.36 -4.15
C GLY A 10 4.56 -3.44 -4.68
N SER A 11 4.28 -4.72 -4.44
CA SER A 11 5.18 -5.82 -4.85
C SER A 11 5.01 -6.29 -6.29
N THR A 12 3.90 -5.99 -6.92
CA THR A 12 3.56 -6.45 -8.28
C THR A 12 2.73 -5.41 -9.04
N GLY A 13 2.60 -5.62 -10.35
CA GLY A 13 1.66 -4.89 -11.21
C GLY A 13 1.81 -3.37 -11.17
N ILE A 14 0.68 -2.68 -11.09
CA ILE A 14 0.60 -1.21 -11.11
C ILE A 14 1.36 -0.60 -9.94
N GLY A 15 1.22 -1.15 -8.74
CA GLY A 15 1.88 -0.63 -7.55
C GLY A 15 3.41 -0.68 -7.66
N LYS A 16 3.95 -1.80 -8.15
CA LYS A 16 5.40 -1.93 -8.40
C LYS A 16 5.90 -0.94 -9.45
N ALA A 17 5.20 -0.85 -10.59
CA ALA A 17 5.58 0.07 -11.67
C ALA A 17 5.57 1.53 -11.19
N LEU A 18 4.57 1.89 -10.40
CA LEU A 18 4.46 3.22 -9.83
C LEU A 18 5.57 3.51 -8.82
N ALA A 19 5.91 2.55 -7.98
CA ALA A 19 7.01 2.66 -7.02
C ALA A 19 8.33 2.99 -7.72
N ILE A 20 8.64 2.27 -8.78
CA ILE A 20 9.85 2.48 -9.57
C ILE A 20 9.84 3.87 -10.24
N LYS A 21 8.71 4.27 -10.79
CA LYS A 21 8.57 5.59 -11.42
C LYS A 21 8.83 6.71 -10.42
N PHE A 22 8.17 6.69 -9.27
CA PHE A 22 8.38 7.72 -8.23
C PHE A 22 9.80 7.72 -7.67
N ALA A 23 10.40 6.54 -7.51
CA ALA A 23 11.79 6.43 -7.09
C ALA A 23 12.74 7.11 -8.08
N ASN A 24 12.53 6.88 -9.38
CA ASN A 24 13.34 7.51 -10.43
C ASN A 24 13.15 9.04 -10.49
N GLU A 25 12.02 9.54 -10.00
CA GLU A 25 11.77 10.98 -9.88
C GLU A 25 12.29 11.58 -8.56
N GLY A 26 12.95 10.78 -7.74
CA GLY A 26 13.61 11.26 -6.52
C GLY A 26 12.72 11.32 -5.28
N TRP A 27 11.53 10.70 -5.31
CA TRP A 27 10.67 10.62 -4.15
C TRP A 27 11.16 9.56 -3.15
N ASN A 28 10.84 9.74 -1.88
CA ASN A 28 10.86 8.64 -0.93
C ASN A 28 9.64 7.75 -1.19
N VAL A 29 9.85 6.46 -1.36
CA VAL A 29 8.79 5.51 -1.70
C VAL A 29 8.70 4.43 -0.63
N ALA A 30 7.58 4.39 0.09
CA ALA A 30 7.24 3.29 0.98
C ALA A 30 6.34 2.31 0.24
N ILE A 31 6.71 1.03 0.18
CA ILE A 31 5.93 -0.02 -0.45
C ILE A 31 5.47 -1.04 0.58
N SER A 32 4.21 -1.46 0.48
CA SER A 32 3.62 -2.47 1.36
C SER A 32 2.91 -3.55 0.57
N ALA A 33 3.09 -4.79 1.00
CA ALA A 33 2.39 -5.96 0.54
C ALA A 33 2.61 -7.08 1.56
N ARG A 34 1.91 -8.20 1.42
CA ARG A 34 2.05 -9.33 2.35
C ARG A 34 3.39 -10.06 2.20
N ARG A 35 3.85 -10.26 0.96
CA ARG A 35 5.05 -11.04 0.65
C ARG A 35 6.30 -10.19 0.80
N GLU A 36 6.91 -10.30 1.96
CA GLU A 36 8.11 -9.54 2.33
C GLU A 36 9.28 -9.76 1.35
N ASN A 37 9.49 -10.98 0.88
CA ASN A 37 10.56 -11.30 -0.06
C ASN A 37 10.46 -10.51 -1.37
N LEU A 38 9.26 -10.35 -1.91
CA LEU A 38 9.03 -9.57 -3.14
C LEU A 38 9.28 -8.07 -2.92
N LEU A 39 8.89 -7.55 -1.75
CA LEU A 39 9.16 -6.17 -1.39
C LEU A 39 10.66 -5.91 -1.28
N LYS A 40 11.40 -6.81 -0.64
CA LYS A 40 12.85 -6.70 -0.48
C LYS A 40 13.60 -6.74 -1.81
N GLU A 41 13.17 -7.58 -2.75
CA GLU A 41 13.76 -7.60 -4.09
C GLU A 41 13.69 -6.23 -4.78
N ILE A 42 12.63 -5.46 -4.51
CA ILE A 42 12.47 -4.12 -5.06
C ILE A 42 13.29 -3.12 -4.25
N SER A 43 13.15 -3.11 -2.93
CA SER A 43 13.82 -2.13 -2.08
C SER A 43 15.35 -2.21 -2.12
N GLU A 44 15.90 -3.39 -2.33
CA GLU A 44 17.35 -3.58 -2.47
C GLU A 44 17.94 -2.99 -3.77
N LYS A 45 17.10 -2.75 -4.78
CA LYS A 45 17.53 -2.18 -6.07
C LYS A 45 17.47 -0.66 -6.12
N PHE A 46 16.82 -0.02 -5.18
CA PHE A 46 16.61 1.44 -5.16
C PHE A 46 16.88 1.99 -3.76
N GLU A 47 17.76 2.97 -3.65
CA GLU A 47 18.12 3.58 -2.36
C GLU A 47 16.95 4.29 -1.68
N ASN A 48 15.97 4.74 -2.45
CA ASN A 48 14.82 5.52 -1.98
C ASN A 48 13.51 4.74 -1.97
N ILE A 49 13.54 3.42 -2.13
CA ILE A 49 12.40 2.53 -1.91
C ILE A 49 12.60 1.76 -0.62
N TYR A 50 11.61 1.80 0.26
CA TYR A 50 11.63 1.18 1.57
C TYR A 50 10.45 0.23 1.72
N ASP A 51 10.71 -0.99 2.19
CA ASP A 51 9.69 -2.02 2.34
C ASP A 51 9.07 -2.02 3.75
N PHE A 52 7.76 -2.10 3.77
CA PHE A 52 6.95 -2.23 4.99
C PHE A 52 5.92 -3.33 4.78
N SER A 53 6.24 -4.56 5.15
CA SER A 53 5.34 -5.70 5.00
C SER A 53 4.03 -5.45 5.76
N LEU A 54 2.89 -5.70 5.09
CA LEU A 54 1.57 -5.40 5.63
C LEU A 54 0.51 -6.28 4.99
N ASP A 55 -0.32 -6.90 5.83
CA ASP A 55 -1.60 -7.46 5.42
C ASP A 55 -2.68 -6.41 5.72
N VAL A 56 -3.28 -5.84 4.68
CA VAL A 56 -4.28 -4.77 4.81
C VAL A 56 -5.58 -5.22 5.46
N THR A 57 -5.81 -6.53 5.59
CA THR A 57 -6.96 -7.05 6.34
C THR A 57 -6.78 -6.90 7.86
N ASN A 58 -5.57 -6.63 8.33
CA ASN A 58 -5.29 -6.32 9.72
C ASN A 58 -5.37 -4.80 9.96
N LYS A 59 -6.54 -4.37 10.42
CA LYS A 59 -6.85 -2.96 10.67
C LYS A 59 -5.85 -2.26 11.59
N ASN A 60 -5.48 -2.90 12.68
CA ASN A 60 -4.55 -2.30 13.65
C ASN A 60 -3.14 -2.19 13.09
N TYR A 61 -2.72 -3.18 12.32
CA TYR A 61 -1.40 -3.18 11.73
C TYR A 61 -1.25 -2.13 10.63
N CYS A 62 -2.33 -1.81 9.90
CA CYS A 62 -2.33 -0.68 8.96
C CYS A 62 -1.93 0.63 9.66
N LYS A 63 -2.46 0.87 10.86
CA LYS A 63 -2.14 2.05 11.67
C LYS A 63 -0.68 2.02 12.15
N ILE A 64 -0.20 0.86 12.58
CA ILE A 64 1.18 0.70 13.04
C ILE A 64 2.15 0.97 11.91
N ILE A 65 1.91 0.40 10.72
CA ILE A 65 2.77 0.60 9.56
C ILE A 65 2.76 2.06 9.12
N PHE A 66 1.60 2.70 9.04
CA PHE A 66 1.55 4.12 8.70
C PHE A 66 2.33 4.99 9.71
N GLY A 67 2.21 4.68 11.00
CA GLY A 67 2.99 5.33 12.05
C GLY A 67 4.49 5.21 11.84
N LYS A 68 4.97 4.02 11.47
CA LYS A 68 6.38 3.79 11.15
C LYS A 68 6.86 4.59 9.94
N ILE A 69 6.02 4.70 8.92
CA ILE A 69 6.30 5.49 7.72
C ILE A 69 6.41 6.98 8.07
N LEU A 70 5.47 7.50 8.87
CA LEU A 70 5.53 8.88 9.36
C LEU A 70 6.76 9.15 10.20
N GLU A 71 7.12 8.22 11.08
CA GLU A 71 8.32 8.34 11.91
C GLU A 71 9.59 8.40 11.06
N LYS A 72 9.65 7.58 10.01
CA LYS A 72 10.83 7.52 9.14
C LYS A 72 10.97 8.77 8.25
N PHE A 73 9.89 9.26 7.67
CA PHE A 73 9.95 10.31 6.65
C PHE A 73 9.44 11.68 7.10
N GLY A 74 8.77 11.75 8.25
CA GLY A 74 8.19 12.98 8.77
C GLY A 74 6.89 13.41 8.12
N GLY A 75 6.47 12.76 7.04
CA GLY A 75 5.21 13.05 6.36
C GLY A 75 5.01 12.16 5.15
N VAL A 76 3.77 12.10 4.64
CA VAL A 76 3.40 11.36 3.44
C VAL A 76 2.52 12.27 2.57
N ASP A 77 2.97 12.54 1.35
CA ASP A 77 2.27 13.44 0.43
C ASP A 77 1.17 12.73 -0.34
N ILE A 78 1.40 11.48 -0.73
CA ILE A 78 0.45 10.66 -1.48
C ILE A 78 0.36 9.28 -0.84
N CYS A 79 -0.87 8.79 -0.63
CA CYS A 79 -1.14 7.39 -0.37
C CYS A 79 -1.81 6.80 -1.62
N PHE A 80 -1.24 5.72 -2.15
CA PHE A 80 -1.76 5.01 -3.30
C PHE A 80 -2.13 3.58 -2.89
N PHE A 81 -3.43 3.31 -2.83
CA PHE A 81 -3.96 2.04 -2.37
C PHE A 81 -4.37 1.18 -3.56
N SER A 82 -3.54 0.20 -3.89
CA SER A 82 -3.76 -0.72 -5.01
C SER A 82 -3.72 -2.20 -4.62
N THR A 83 -3.87 -2.49 -3.33
CA THR A 83 -3.94 -3.87 -2.88
C THR A 83 -5.22 -4.52 -3.38
N GLY A 84 -5.07 -5.66 -4.06
CA GLY A 84 -6.21 -6.44 -4.52
C GLY A 84 -5.82 -7.90 -4.74
N THR A 85 -6.81 -8.76 -4.72
CA THR A 85 -6.66 -10.17 -5.05
C THR A 85 -7.76 -10.59 -6.02
N TRP A 86 -7.41 -11.49 -6.91
CA TRP A 86 -8.33 -12.07 -7.88
C TRP A 86 -7.75 -13.40 -8.37
N ASP A 87 -8.55 -14.43 -8.46
CA ASP A 87 -8.14 -15.73 -9.00
C ASP A 87 -9.09 -16.17 -10.12
N PRO A 88 -8.72 -15.94 -11.40
CA PRO A 88 -9.56 -16.29 -12.53
C PRO A 88 -9.80 -17.80 -12.71
N LYS A 89 -8.99 -18.64 -12.10
CA LYS A 89 -9.14 -20.11 -12.20
C LYS A 89 -10.36 -20.64 -11.45
N LYS A 90 -10.95 -19.82 -10.57
CA LYS A 90 -12.11 -20.20 -9.74
C LYS A 90 -13.44 -19.66 -10.27
N GLU A 91 -13.46 -19.17 -11.51
CA GLU A 91 -14.66 -18.51 -12.08
C GLU A 91 -15.79 -19.44 -12.54
N LYS A 92 -15.58 -20.76 -12.55
CA LYS A 92 -16.57 -21.70 -13.12
C LYS A 92 -17.86 -21.80 -12.32
N ASP A 93 -17.80 -21.60 -11.00
CA ASP A 93 -18.92 -21.70 -10.11
C ASP A 93 -18.90 -20.57 -9.09
N ILE A 94 -20.03 -20.26 -8.48
CA ILE A 94 -20.11 -19.30 -7.39
C ILE A 94 -19.43 -19.91 -6.17
N ASP A 95 -18.29 -19.37 -5.78
CA ASP A 95 -17.58 -19.74 -4.56
C ASP A 95 -17.73 -18.58 -3.55
N VAL A 96 -18.60 -18.79 -2.56
CA VAL A 96 -18.92 -17.77 -1.56
C VAL A 96 -17.70 -17.37 -0.74
N GLU A 97 -16.85 -18.33 -0.39
CA GLU A 97 -15.64 -18.04 0.41
C GLU A 97 -14.62 -17.22 -0.38
N GLN A 98 -14.48 -17.50 -1.68
CA GLN A 98 -13.61 -16.70 -2.56
C GLN A 98 -14.14 -15.28 -2.68
N ILE A 99 -15.44 -15.12 -2.92
CA ILE A 99 -16.07 -13.80 -3.01
C ILE A 99 -15.86 -13.03 -1.70
N ALA A 100 -16.09 -13.66 -0.56
CA ALA A 100 -15.88 -13.05 0.75
C ALA A 100 -14.41 -12.63 0.94
N ASN A 101 -13.46 -13.45 0.50
CA ASN A 101 -12.04 -13.12 0.58
C ASN A 101 -11.67 -11.93 -0.31
N VAL A 102 -12.20 -11.89 -1.54
CA VAL A 102 -11.99 -10.76 -2.45
C VAL A 102 -12.50 -9.46 -1.83
N PHE A 103 -13.70 -9.46 -1.25
CA PHE A 103 -14.23 -8.29 -0.53
C PHE A 103 -13.39 -7.92 0.68
N ARG A 104 -12.95 -8.90 1.46
CA ARG A 104 -12.13 -8.65 2.64
C ARG A 104 -10.82 -7.95 2.28
N VAL A 105 -10.16 -8.39 1.22
CA VAL A 105 -8.89 -7.81 0.78
C VAL A 105 -9.12 -6.51 -0.01
N ASN A 106 -9.93 -6.56 -1.06
CA ASN A 106 -10.03 -5.45 -2.02
C ASN A 106 -10.86 -4.29 -1.49
N PHE A 107 -11.91 -4.58 -0.73
CA PHE A 107 -12.79 -3.54 -0.16
C PHE A 107 -12.36 -3.19 1.27
N PHE A 108 -12.47 -4.12 2.21
CA PHE A 108 -12.16 -3.83 3.61
C PHE A 108 -10.68 -3.52 3.84
N GLY A 109 -9.77 -4.13 3.10
CA GLY A 109 -8.35 -3.78 3.14
C GLY A 109 -8.10 -2.32 2.74
N THR A 110 -8.78 -1.84 1.72
CA THR A 110 -8.74 -0.43 1.30
C THR A 110 -9.33 0.48 2.37
N VAL A 111 -10.49 0.12 2.94
CA VAL A 111 -11.12 0.88 4.03
C VAL A 111 -10.20 0.96 5.26
N ASN A 112 -9.57 -0.15 5.63
CA ASN A 112 -8.60 -0.18 6.72
C ASN A 112 -7.41 0.75 6.47
N SER A 113 -6.93 0.79 5.23
CA SER A 113 -5.83 1.66 4.82
C SER A 113 -6.22 3.14 4.88
N ILE A 114 -7.42 3.47 4.40
CA ILE A 114 -7.98 4.83 4.51
C ILE A 114 -8.12 5.24 5.98
N LYS A 115 -8.66 4.36 6.80
CA LYS A 115 -8.83 4.63 8.24
C LYS A 115 -7.50 4.90 8.94
N ALA A 116 -6.45 4.21 8.52
CA ALA A 116 -5.11 4.41 9.09
C ALA A 116 -4.56 5.82 8.84
N VAL A 117 -4.91 6.45 7.73
CA VAL A 117 -4.37 7.76 7.31
C VAL A 117 -5.36 8.92 7.49
N GLU A 118 -6.62 8.63 7.79
CA GLU A 118 -7.71 9.61 7.83
C GLU A 118 -7.39 10.83 8.70
N GLN A 119 -7.02 10.62 9.95
CA GLN A 119 -6.78 11.71 10.88
C GLN A 119 -5.56 12.55 10.45
N TYR A 120 -4.52 11.91 9.97
CA TYR A 120 -3.33 12.60 9.48
C TYR A 120 -3.66 13.60 8.38
N TYR A 121 -4.44 13.19 7.37
CA TYR A 121 -4.81 14.09 6.27
C TYR A 121 -5.83 15.14 6.68
N LYS A 122 -6.74 14.84 7.61
CA LYS A 122 -7.63 15.86 8.19
C LYS A 122 -6.86 16.97 8.89
N ASP A 123 -5.83 16.62 9.63
CA ASP A 123 -4.99 17.57 10.35
C ASP A 123 -4.06 18.35 9.42
N LYS A 124 -3.45 17.65 8.47
CA LYS A 124 -2.52 18.25 7.50
C LYS A 124 -3.22 19.16 6.48
N LYS A 125 -4.45 18.85 6.11
CA LYS A 125 -5.26 19.54 5.08
C LYS A 125 -4.58 19.68 3.72
N ASP A 126 -3.70 18.75 3.39
CA ASP A 126 -2.95 18.70 2.14
C ASP A 126 -2.54 17.26 1.84
N GLY A 127 -2.39 16.92 0.56
CA GLY A 127 -2.01 15.62 0.10
C GLY A 127 -3.10 14.93 -0.71
N ALA A 128 -2.87 13.66 -1.07
CA ALA A 128 -3.80 12.90 -1.88
C ALA A 128 -3.90 11.44 -1.43
N ILE A 129 -5.11 10.91 -1.49
CA ILE A 129 -5.38 9.47 -1.37
C ILE A 129 -5.92 9.02 -2.72
N VAL A 130 -5.21 8.07 -3.35
CA VAL A 130 -5.59 7.50 -4.65
C VAL A 130 -5.94 6.04 -4.43
N ILE A 131 -7.07 5.62 -4.97
CA ILE A 131 -7.58 4.25 -4.85
C ILE A 131 -7.76 3.68 -6.26
N VAL A 132 -7.27 2.47 -6.44
CA VAL A 132 -7.36 1.75 -7.72
C VAL A 132 -8.01 0.37 -7.53
#